data_e51f5367363e7c7a40146390cf67bc87
#
_entry.id   e51f5367363e7c7a40146390cf67bc87
#
_cell.length_a   1.000
_cell.length_b   1.000
_cell.length_c   1.000
_cell.angle_alpha   90.00
_cell.angle_beta   90.00
_cell.angle_gamma   90.00
#
_symmetry.space_group_name_H-M   'P 1'
#
loop_
_entity.id
_entity.type
_entity.pdbx_description
1 polymer ?
#
loop_
_entity_poly.entity_id
_entity_poly.type
_entity_poly.pdbx_seq_one_letter_code
_entity_poly.pdbx_strand_id
1 'polypeptide(L)'
;MKIKMTLTTLTFALMATMQALPAPAQPPASKGKILIVLSSENILPLKDGKTFKTGYYLNELIVPAQRFAAAGYELVFADPKGDRPAVDRLSISPDYFGGSQAAVDDALRFQAALRGLDHPLTLHSVARGDLTQYAAVFVPGGPAPMIDLMADRDLGRILTYFHTHQKTTVLLCHAPIALLSAATDPRAEQAALRAGDLPRAKQLAAGWPYQGYRMTIFSNDEEEQAARNVFHAEPQFLPAQALQNAGGDISTVAAWHPQALQDRELVTGQNPFSDSAMMDLVLSAMEAKR
;
A
#
# COMPACT_ATOMS: atom_id res chain seq x y z
N MET A 1 55.71 -39.08 77.71
CA MET A 1 54.36 -38.43 77.58
C MET A 1 54.25 -37.90 76.20
N LYS A 2 53.51 -38.60 75.28
CA LYS A 2 53.37 -38.27 73.87
C LYS A 2 52.01 -37.61 73.69
N ILE A 3 52.01 -36.33 73.31
CA ILE A 3 50.79 -35.58 72.99
C ILE A 3 50.44 -35.81 71.53
N LYS A 4 49.26 -36.36 71.24
CA LYS A 4 48.69 -36.49 69.92
C LYS A 4 47.90 -35.21 69.58
N MET A 5 48.33 -34.50 68.57
CA MET A 5 47.62 -33.34 68.08
C MET A 5 46.73 -33.84 66.89
N THR A 6 45.42 -33.69 67.06
CA THR A 6 44.41 -34.04 66.06
C THR A 6 44.11 -32.77 65.22
N LEU A 7 44.42 -32.85 63.98
CA LEU A 7 44.15 -31.77 62.98
C LEU A 7 42.76 -31.97 62.41
N THR A 8 41.82 -31.03 62.70
CA THR A 8 40.48 -31.06 62.13
C THR A 8 40.45 -30.16 60.87
N THR A 9 40.31 -30.77 59.70
CA THR A 9 40.17 -30.10 58.41
C THR A 9 38.73 -29.66 58.27
N LEU A 10 38.48 -28.34 58.16
CA LEU A 10 37.20 -27.73 57.88
C LEU A 10 37.08 -27.53 56.38
N THR A 11 36.23 -28.31 55.72
CA THR A 11 35.93 -28.19 54.25
C THR A 11 34.80 -27.17 54.08
N PHE A 12 35.13 -26.00 53.56
CA PHE A 12 34.13 -25.01 53.08
C PHE A 12 33.61 -25.42 51.71
N ALA A 13 32.34 -25.83 51.62
CA ALA A 13 31.65 -26.03 50.34
C ALA A 13 31.13 -24.68 49.83
N LEU A 14 31.75 -24.16 48.78
CA LEU A 14 31.30 -22.96 48.08
C LEU A 14 30.13 -23.34 47.16
N MET A 15 28.88 -23.09 47.57
CA MET A 15 27.70 -23.20 46.69
C MET A 15 27.65 -21.98 45.77
N ALA A 16 28.05 -22.13 44.53
CA ALA A 16 27.86 -21.14 43.47
C ALA A 16 26.38 -21.15 43.07
N THR A 17 25.63 -20.14 43.43
CA THR A 17 24.29 -19.89 42.92
C THR A 17 24.40 -19.43 41.48
N MET A 18 24.13 -20.31 40.52
CA MET A 18 23.92 -19.94 39.10
C MET A 18 22.61 -19.13 39.00
N GLN A 19 22.73 -17.81 38.93
CA GLN A 19 21.61 -16.97 38.53
C GLN A 19 21.32 -17.23 37.02
N ALA A 20 20.14 -17.80 36.76
CA ALA A 20 19.66 -17.95 35.39
C ALA A 20 19.47 -16.55 34.78
N LEU A 21 20.13 -16.29 33.64
CA LEU A 21 19.91 -15.09 32.85
C LEU A 21 18.43 -15.08 32.43
N PRO A 22 17.75 -13.92 32.50
CA PRO A 22 16.38 -13.83 32.04
C PRO A 22 16.33 -14.20 30.56
N ALA A 23 15.36 -15.06 30.17
CA ALA A 23 15.13 -15.43 28.80
C ALA A 23 14.88 -14.15 27.96
N PRO A 24 15.40 -14.06 26.73
CA PRO A 24 15.13 -12.92 25.88
C PRO A 24 13.61 -12.75 25.71
N ALA A 25 13.14 -11.52 25.93
CA ALA A 25 11.72 -11.20 25.79
C ALA A 25 11.26 -11.62 24.38
N GLN A 26 10.21 -12.45 24.30
CA GLN A 26 9.60 -12.77 23.02
C GLN A 26 9.14 -11.47 22.34
N PRO A 27 9.42 -11.30 21.03
CA PRO A 27 8.89 -10.15 20.32
C PRO A 27 7.36 -10.13 20.47
N PRO A 28 6.74 -8.96 20.61
CA PRO A 28 5.30 -8.86 20.74
C PRO A 28 4.63 -9.56 19.55
N ALA A 29 3.56 -10.30 19.84
CA ALA A 29 2.80 -11.01 18.82
C ALA A 29 2.35 -10.01 17.73
N SER A 30 2.51 -10.38 16.46
CA SER A 30 2.06 -9.55 15.32
C SER A 30 0.57 -9.24 15.47
N LYS A 31 0.19 -7.98 15.21
CA LYS A 31 -1.20 -7.54 15.19
C LYS A 31 -1.99 -8.03 13.95
N GLY A 32 -1.39 -8.83 13.10
CA GLY A 32 -1.91 -9.33 11.82
C GLY A 32 -1.05 -8.85 10.66
N LYS A 33 -1.50 -9.13 9.44
CA LYS A 33 -0.77 -8.81 8.22
C LYS A 33 -1.43 -7.67 7.46
N ILE A 34 -0.62 -6.84 6.81
CA ILE A 34 -1.07 -5.86 5.81
C ILE A 34 -0.67 -6.39 4.44
N LEU A 35 -1.66 -6.57 3.58
CA LEU A 35 -1.41 -6.89 2.17
C LEU A 35 -1.10 -5.59 1.42
N ILE A 36 0.13 -5.43 0.96
CA ILE A 36 0.56 -4.29 0.14
C ILE A 36 0.59 -4.75 -1.31
N VAL A 37 -0.25 -4.14 -2.14
CA VAL A 37 -0.38 -4.50 -3.56
C VAL A 37 0.30 -3.44 -4.42
N LEU A 38 1.20 -3.88 -5.30
CA LEU A 38 1.96 -3.05 -6.21
C LEU A 38 1.67 -3.45 -7.66
N SER A 39 1.91 -2.53 -8.61
CA SER A 39 1.85 -2.83 -10.04
C SER A 39 3.09 -3.59 -10.49
N SER A 40 2.92 -4.55 -11.38
CA SER A 40 4.02 -5.21 -12.10
C SER A 40 4.47 -4.43 -13.34
N GLU A 41 3.77 -3.35 -13.69
CA GLU A 41 4.04 -2.56 -14.89
C GLU A 41 4.77 -1.25 -14.54
N ASN A 42 5.55 -0.75 -15.49
CA ASN A 42 6.35 0.46 -15.30
C ASN A 42 6.41 1.37 -16.53
N ILE A 43 5.59 1.11 -17.55
CA ILE A 43 5.47 1.93 -18.75
C ILE A 43 4.01 2.35 -18.90
N LEU A 44 3.70 3.58 -18.52
CA LEU A 44 2.37 4.17 -18.69
C LEU A 44 2.16 4.52 -20.18
N PRO A 45 1.16 3.93 -20.85
CA PRO A 45 0.78 4.35 -22.19
C PRO A 45 0.03 5.69 -22.13
N LEU A 46 0.43 6.61 -22.98
CA LEU A 46 -0.15 7.93 -23.12
C LEU A 46 -0.85 8.05 -24.49
N LYS A 47 -1.53 9.17 -24.74
CA LYS A 47 -2.08 9.45 -26.07
C LYS A 47 -0.97 9.59 -27.12
N ASP A 48 -1.35 9.50 -28.40
CA ASP A 48 -0.46 9.63 -29.55
C ASP A 48 0.72 8.64 -29.58
N GLY A 49 0.52 7.45 -28.97
CA GLY A 49 1.54 6.41 -28.92
C GLY A 49 2.74 6.73 -28.04
N LYS A 50 2.68 7.81 -27.27
CA LYS A 50 3.72 8.16 -26.28
C LYS A 50 3.64 7.25 -25.07
N THR A 51 4.73 7.20 -24.33
CA THR A 51 4.83 6.42 -23.09
C THR A 51 5.62 7.20 -22.04
N PHE A 52 5.37 6.89 -20.76
CA PHE A 52 6.09 7.44 -19.65
C PHE A 52 6.58 6.31 -18.74
N LYS A 53 7.86 6.34 -18.34
CA LYS A 53 8.42 5.36 -17.41
C LYS A 53 8.05 5.73 -15.97
N THR A 54 7.37 4.83 -15.29
CA THR A 54 6.80 5.05 -13.97
C THR A 54 7.02 3.86 -13.03
N GLY A 55 6.31 3.83 -11.92
CA GLY A 55 6.30 2.79 -10.90
C GLY A 55 5.50 3.30 -9.69
N TYR A 56 5.72 2.70 -8.51
CA TYR A 56 5.17 3.25 -7.27
C TYR A 56 6.01 4.45 -6.80
N TYR A 57 5.36 5.43 -6.15
CA TYR A 57 6.06 6.56 -5.53
C TYR A 57 6.67 6.13 -4.20
N LEU A 58 7.95 6.50 -3.99
CA LEU A 58 8.75 6.03 -2.85
C LEU A 58 8.11 6.40 -1.51
N ASN A 59 7.74 7.67 -1.30
CA ASN A 59 7.09 8.11 -0.07
C ASN A 59 5.74 7.43 0.14
N GLU A 60 4.96 7.24 -0.93
CA GLU A 60 3.63 6.66 -0.86
C GLU A 60 3.65 5.17 -0.47
N LEU A 61 4.75 4.46 -0.72
CA LEU A 61 4.96 3.12 -0.17
C LEU A 61 5.59 3.19 1.23
N ILE A 62 6.69 3.94 1.38
CA ILE A 62 7.56 3.81 2.56
C ILE A 62 6.95 4.44 3.81
N VAL A 63 6.33 5.62 3.71
CA VAL A 63 5.71 6.28 4.88
C VAL A 63 4.59 5.41 5.46
N PRO A 64 3.61 4.91 4.67
CA PRO A 64 2.61 3.98 5.20
C PRO A 64 3.20 2.65 5.69
N ALA A 65 4.17 2.07 4.99
CA ALA A 65 4.80 0.82 5.40
C ALA A 65 5.51 0.94 6.76
N GLN A 66 6.24 2.04 7.00
CA GLN A 66 6.85 2.34 8.30
C GLN A 66 5.79 2.48 9.41
N ARG A 67 4.68 3.19 9.12
CA ARG A 67 3.58 3.38 10.06
C ARG A 67 2.90 2.06 10.43
N PHE A 68 2.64 1.17 9.46
CA PHE A 68 2.10 -0.16 9.72
C PHE A 68 3.07 -1.03 10.53
N ALA A 69 4.36 -1.05 10.16
CA ALA A 69 5.38 -1.81 10.89
C ALA A 69 5.53 -1.32 12.33
N ALA A 70 5.59 0.01 12.55
CA ALA A 70 5.65 0.61 13.88
C ALA A 70 4.39 0.31 14.72
N ALA A 71 3.23 0.16 14.08
CA ALA A 71 2.00 -0.26 14.73
C ALA A 71 1.97 -1.78 15.05
N GLY A 72 2.97 -2.57 14.66
CA GLY A 72 3.11 -4.00 14.96
C GLY A 72 2.48 -4.94 13.94
N TYR A 73 2.24 -4.49 12.71
CA TYR A 73 1.76 -5.34 11.61
C TYR A 73 2.91 -5.93 10.80
N GLU A 74 2.73 -7.15 10.31
CA GLU A 74 3.58 -7.78 9.31
C GLU A 74 3.21 -7.26 7.92
N LEU A 75 4.21 -6.92 7.10
CA LEU A 75 4.00 -6.46 5.73
C LEU A 75 4.15 -7.62 4.75
N VAL A 76 3.15 -7.82 3.90
CA VAL A 76 3.14 -8.85 2.86
C VAL A 76 2.93 -8.15 1.51
N PHE A 77 3.87 -8.35 0.59
CA PHE A 77 3.84 -7.72 -0.73
C PHE A 77 3.25 -8.69 -1.77
N ALA A 78 2.44 -8.14 -2.67
CA ALA A 78 1.89 -8.87 -3.80
C ALA A 78 1.79 -7.97 -5.04
N ASP A 79 1.90 -8.57 -6.22
CA ASP A 79 1.63 -7.93 -7.49
C ASP A 79 1.04 -8.93 -8.51
N PRO A 80 0.62 -8.51 -9.69
CA PRO A 80 0.06 -9.42 -10.70
C PRO A 80 0.97 -10.58 -11.10
N LYS A 81 2.32 -10.36 -11.21
CA LYS A 81 3.27 -11.32 -11.79
C LYS A 81 4.18 -12.02 -10.79
N GLY A 82 4.35 -11.47 -9.58
CA GLY A 82 5.33 -11.93 -8.61
C GLY A 82 6.76 -11.42 -8.91
N ASP A 83 6.87 -10.35 -9.70
CA ASP A 83 8.13 -9.75 -10.08
C ASP A 83 8.42 -8.52 -9.22
N ARG A 84 9.70 -8.14 -9.11
CA ARG A 84 10.09 -6.94 -8.36
C ARG A 84 9.44 -5.68 -8.93
N PRO A 85 8.60 -4.96 -8.13
CA PRO A 85 7.96 -3.73 -8.58
C PRO A 85 8.96 -2.61 -8.85
N ALA A 86 8.69 -1.79 -9.85
CA ALA A 86 9.53 -0.63 -10.15
C ALA A 86 9.15 0.56 -9.28
N VAL A 87 10.15 1.29 -8.76
CA VAL A 87 9.96 2.61 -8.16
C VAL A 87 9.96 3.68 -9.25
N ASP A 88 9.05 4.63 -9.16
CA ASP A 88 9.12 5.85 -9.98
C ASP A 88 10.27 6.73 -9.49
N ARG A 89 11.25 6.97 -10.37
CA ARG A 89 12.46 7.72 -10.01
C ARG A 89 12.20 9.18 -9.65
N LEU A 90 11.11 9.78 -10.14
CA LEU A 90 10.73 11.14 -9.78
C LEU A 90 10.39 11.27 -8.30
N SER A 91 9.87 10.19 -7.70
CA SER A 91 9.53 10.17 -6.28
C SER A 91 10.74 10.07 -5.34
N ILE A 92 11.94 9.81 -5.89
CA ILE A 92 13.21 9.83 -5.12
C ILE A 92 13.71 11.28 -5.06
N SER A 93 12.95 12.13 -4.41
CA SER A 93 13.22 13.56 -4.27
C SER A 93 12.91 14.05 -2.86
N PRO A 94 13.71 14.96 -2.29
CA PRO A 94 13.41 15.63 -1.03
C PRO A 94 12.03 16.29 -1.02
N ASP A 95 11.49 16.70 -2.16
CA ASP A 95 10.18 17.36 -2.28
C ASP A 95 9.04 16.52 -1.69
N TYR A 96 9.14 15.20 -1.78
CA TYR A 96 8.16 14.25 -1.22
C TYR A 96 8.48 13.84 0.23
N PHE A 97 9.55 14.37 0.81
CA PHE A 97 10.03 14.07 2.16
C PHE A 97 10.28 15.32 2.99
N GLY A 98 9.43 16.34 2.82
CA GLY A 98 9.50 17.60 3.57
C GLY A 98 10.78 18.41 3.32
N GLY A 99 11.40 18.26 2.15
CA GLY A 99 12.66 18.93 1.77
C GLY A 99 13.92 18.27 2.32
N SER A 100 13.83 17.08 2.90
CA SER A 100 14.93 16.41 3.60
C SER A 100 15.58 15.30 2.78
N GLN A 101 16.83 15.50 2.33
CA GLN A 101 17.63 14.43 1.71
C GLN A 101 17.88 13.26 2.67
N ALA A 102 18.10 13.55 3.96
CA ALA A 102 18.28 12.49 4.95
C ALA A 102 17.05 11.58 5.08
N ALA A 103 15.84 12.15 4.95
CA ALA A 103 14.61 11.35 4.96
C ALA A 103 14.48 10.48 3.68
N VAL A 104 14.92 10.96 2.52
CA VAL A 104 15.01 10.13 1.30
C VAL A 104 15.97 8.96 1.50
N ASP A 105 17.16 9.22 2.07
CA ASP A 105 18.17 8.20 2.31
C ASP A 105 17.67 7.16 3.33
N ASP A 106 16.94 7.59 4.37
CA ASP A 106 16.28 6.70 5.34
C ASP A 106 15.19 5.84 4.67
N ALA A 107 14.38 6.43 3.80
CA ALA A 107 13.36 5.73 3.05
C ALA A 107 13.96 4.65 2.13
N LEU A 108 15.05 4.96 1.43
CA LEU A 108 15.77 3.99 0.59
C LEU A 108 16.39 2.86 1.41
N ARG A 109 16.95 3.16 2.60
CA ARG A 109 17.44 2.12 3.52
C ARG A 109 16.31 1.23 4.02
N PHE A 110 15.18 1.81 4.39
CA PHE A 110 14.01 1.05 4.80
C PHE A 110 13.48 0.18 3.65
N GLN A 111 13.35 0.73 2.45
CA GLN A 111 12.96 -0.01 1.25
C GLN A 111 13.86 -1.24 1.02
N ALA A 112 15.18 -1.06 1.10
CA ALA A 112 16.14 -2.15 0.90
C ALA A 112 16.05 -3.26 1.98
N ALA A 113 15.50 -2.94 3.16
CA ALA A 113 15.29 -3.88 4.24
C ALA A 113 13.93 -4.59 4.18
N LEU A 114 13.01 -4.18 3.28
CA LEU A 114 11.67 -4.77 3.15
C LEU A 114 11.75 -6.18 2.56
N ARG A 115 11.54 -7.17 3.43
CA ARG A 115 11.49 -8.57 3.00
C ARG A 115 10.26 -8.81 2.13
N GLY A 116 10.46 -9.50 1.02
CA GLY A 116 9.39 -9.86 0.08
C GLY A 116 9.06 -8.79 -0.96
N LEU A 117 9.62 -7.57 -0.89
CA LEU A 117 9.42 -6.56 -1.93
C LEU A 117 10.11 -6.95 -3.26
N ASP A 118 11.26 -7.63 -3.19
CA ASP A 118 11.98 -8.09 -4.39
C ASP A 118 11.36 -9.33 -5.04
N HIS A 119 10.58 -10.10 -4.26
CA HIS A 119 9.89 -11.31 -4.70
C HIS A 119 8.50 -11.35 -4.06
N PRO A 120 7.57 -10.49 -4.49
CA PRO A 120 6.20 -10.44 -3.97
C PRO A 120 5.44 -11.71 -4.33
N LEU A 121 4.36 -11.96 -3.60
CA LEU A 121 3.40 -12.99 -3.98
C LEU A 121 2.67 -12.58 -5.26
N THR A 122 2.23 -13.56 -6.06
CA THR A 122 1.31 -13.23 -7.14
C THR A 122 -0.09 -12.94 -6.59
N LEU A 123 -0.81 -11.94 -7.17
CA LEU A 123 -2.21 -11.69 -6.82
C LEU A 123 -3.07 -12.94 -6.99
N HIS A 124 -2.75 -13.77 -7.98
CA HIS A 124 -3.41 -15.07 -8.17
C HIS A 124 -3.29 -15.98 -6.94
N SER A 125 -2.10 -16.11 -6.36
CA SER A 125 -1.89 -16.93 -5.17
C SER A 125 -2.60 -16.36 -3.94
N VAL A 126 -2.58 -15.02 -3.78
CA VAL A 126 -3.27 -14.34 -2.67
C VAL A 126 -4.78 -14.50 -2.76
N ALA A 127 -5.37 -14.28 -3.94
CA ALA A 127 -6.82 -14.35 -4.16
C ALA A 127 -7.39 -15.76 -3.93
N ARG A 128 -6.56 -16.79 -3.98
CA ARG A 128 -6.94 -18.20 -3.72
C ARG A 128 -6.56 -18.68 -2.31
N GLY A 129 -5.79 -17.88 -1.60
CA GLY A 129 -5.35 -18.17 -0.24
C GLY A 129 -6.36 -17.73 0.83
N ASP A 130 -5.93 -17.80 2.07
CA ASP A 130 -6.72 -17.33 3.20
C ASP A 130 -6.61 -15.81 3.37
N LEU A 131 -7.64 -15.08 2.95
CA LEU A 131 -7.73 -13.63 3.07
C LEU A 131 -8.05 -13.17 4.51
N THR A 132 -8.45 -14.06 5.41
CA THR A 132 -8.78 -13.70 6.81
C THR A 132 -7.55 -13.21 7.57
N GLN A 133 -6.36 -13.69 7.21
CA GLN A 133 -5.09 -13.34 7.84
C GLN A 133 -4.68 -11.86 7.67
N TYR A 134 -5.23 -11.17 6.66
CA TYR A 134 -4.91 -9.77 6.41
C TYR A 134 -5.85 -8.85 7.18
N ALA A 135 -5.30 -7.94 7.96
CA ALA A 135 -6.05 -6.90 8.68
C ALA A 135 -6.49 -5.75 7.76
N ALA A 136 -5.66 -5.43 6.76
CA ALA A 136 -5.96 -4.43 5.74
C ALA A 136 -5.31 -4.80 4.40
N VAL A 137 -5.82 -4.22 3.30
CA VAL A 137 -5.15 -4.13 2.01
C VAL A 137 -4.75 -2.67 1.76
N PHE A 138 -3.53 -2.47 1.29
CA PHE A 138 -2.98 -1.16 0.95
C PHE A 138 -2.41 -1.17 -0.47
N VAL A 139 -2.78 -0.17 -1.26
CA VAL A 139 -2.26 0.06 -2.61
C VAL A 139 -1.60 1.43 -2.64
N PRO A 140 -0.26 1.52 -2.68
CA PRO A 140 0.44 2.79 -2.88
C PRO A 140 0.20 3.31 -4.29
N GLY A 141 0.36 4.63 -4.47
CA GLY A 141 0.16 5.24 -5.76
C GLY A 141 1.43 5.31 -6.61
N GLY A 142 1.54 6.38 -7.37
CA GLY A 142 2.25 6.48 -8.62
C GLY A 142 1.30 6.08 -9.76
N PRO A 143 1.55 6.43 -11.03
CA PRO A 143 0.66 6.16 -12.16
C PRO A 143 0.49 4.68 -12.53
N ALA A 144 1.38 3.78 -12.07
CA ALA A 144 1.41 2.37 -12.45
C ALA A 144 0.09 1.59 -12.24
N PRO A 145 -0.73 1.82 -11.18
CA PRO A 145 -2.03 1.17 -11.01
C PRO A 145 -3.01 1.35 -12.17
N MET A 146 -2.87 2.42 -12.98
CA MET A 146 -3.68 2.67 -14.17
C MET A 146 -3.39 1.67 -15.31
N ILE A 147 -2.25 0.96 -15.24
CA ILE A 147 -1.78 0.10 -16.33
C ILE A 147 -2.38 -1.30 -16.20
N ASP A 148 -2.21 -1.93 -15.03
CA ASP A 148 -2.56 -3.32 -14.78
C ASP A 148 -3.57 -3.51 -13.64
N LEU A 149 -3.38 -2.84 -12.48
CA LEU A 149 -4.17 -3.11 -11.29
C LEU A 149 -5.66 -2.83 -11.48
N MET A 150 -6.02 -1.78 -12.23
CA MET A 150 -7.43 -1.44 -12.49
C MET A 150 -8.19 -2.51 -13.27
N ALA A 151 -7.48 -3.41 -13.96
CA ALA A 151 -8.06 -4.47 -14.79
C ALA A 151 -7.68 -5.88 -14.31
N ASP A 152 -7.02 -6.00 -13.14
CA ASP A 152 -6.63 -7.29 -12.59
C ASP A 152 -7.78 -7.96 -11.84
N ARG A 153 -8.23 -9.12 -12.36
CA ARG A 153 -9.39 -9.84 -11.80
C ARG A 153 -9.11 -10.48 -10.44
N ASP A 154 -7.87 -10.85 -10.15
CA ASP A 154 -7.52 -11.43 -8.86
C ASP A 154 -7.48 -10.33 -7.77
N LEU A 155 -6.99 -9.12 -8.12
CA LEU A 155 -7.15 -7.95 -7.25
C LEU A 155 -8.64 -7.61 -7.03
N GLY A 156 -9.46 -7.67 -8.09
CA GLY A 156 -10.90 -7.45 -7.98
C GLY A 156 -11.57 -8.40 -6.99
N ARG A 157 -11.19 -9.68 -6.97
CA ARG A 157 -11.66 -10.68 -5.98
C ARG A 157 -11.21 -10.32 -4.57
N ILE A 158 -9.95 -9.91 -4.40
CA ILE A 158 -9.41 -9.49 -3.10
C ILE A 158 -10.19 -8.28 -2.60
N LEU A 159 -10.35 -7.22 -3.39
CA LEU A 159 -11.07 -6.01 -3.02
C LEU A 159 -12.55 -6.29 -2.72
N THR A 160 -13.22 -7.15 -3.51
CA THR A 160 -14.59 -7.58 -3.23
C THR A 160 -14.69 -8.31 -1.89
N TYR A 161 -13.71 -9.17 -1.57
CA TYR A 161 -13.66 -9.83 -0.27
C TYR A 161 -13.53 -8.81 0.86
N PHE A 162 -12.61 -7.85 0.75
CA PHE A 162 -12.40 -6.81 1.76
C PHE A 162 -13.66 -5.95 1.94
N HIS A 163 -14.30 -5.55 0.85
CA HIS A 163 -15.58 -4.84 0.85
C HIS A 163 -16.68 -5.63 1.59
N THR A 164 -16.90 -6.87 1.20
CA THR A 164 -17.97 -7.71 1.77
C THR A 164 -17.77 -7.97 3.27
N HIS A 165 -16.50 -8.08 3.71
CA HIS A 165 -16.16 -8.34 5.12
C HIS A 165 -15.83 -7.04 5.90
N GLN A 166 -16.06 -5.88 5.29
CA GLN A 166 -15.79 -4.55 5.88
C GLN A 166 -14.35 -4.41 6.43
N LYS A 167 -13.39 -5.05 5.76
CA LYS A 167 -11.97 -4.99 6.11
C LYS A 167 -11.35 -3.73 5.53
N THR A 168 -10.47 -3.09 6.30
CA THR A 168 -9.85 -1.82 5.92
C THR A 168 -9.15 -1.92 4.56
N THR A 169 -9.56 -1.04 3.65
CA THR A 169 -9.05 -0.92 2.27
C THR A 169 -8.47 0.46 2.09
N VAL A 170 -7.19 0.56 1.73
CA VAL A 170 -6.42 1.81 1.71
C VAL A 170 -5.80 2.02 0.34
N LEU A 171 -6.06 3.17 -0.29
CA LEU A 171 -5.49 3.50 -1.61
C LEU A 171 -5.06 4.96 -1.66
N LEU A 172 -3.90 5.24 -2.26
CA LEU A 172 -3.27 6.56 -2.28
C LEU A 172 -3.02 7.03 -3.71
N CYS A 173 -3.20 8.33 -3.96
CA CYS A 173 -2.83 9.01 -5.21
C CYS A 173 -3.60 8.44 -6.43
N HIS A 174 -2.94 7.78 -7.40
CA HIS A 174 -3.61 7.11 -8.52
C HIS A 174 -4.21 5.75 -8.15
N ALA A 175 -3.81 5.16 -7.01
CA ALA A 175 -4.21 3.80 -6.67
C ALA A 175 -5.73 3.58 -6.55
N PRO A 176 -6.58 4.54 -6.14
CA PRO A 176 -8.03 4.33 -6.11
C PRO A 176 -8.64 3.84 -7.43
N ILE A 177 -7.97 4.08 -8.58
CA ILE A 177 -8.39 3.53 -9.88
C ILE A 177 -8.46 1.99 -9.86
N ALA A 178 -7.63 1.34 -9.02
CA ALA A 178 -7.62 -0.11 -8.87
C ALA A 178 -8.94 -0.69 -8.33
N LEU A 179 -9.80 0.14 -7.71
CA LEU A 179 -11.13 -0.28 -7.28
C LEU A 179 -12.01 -0.74 -8.46
N LEU A 180 -11.73 -0.27 -9.69
CA LEU A 180 -12.42 -0.72 -10.90
C LEU A 180 -12.15 -2.19 -11.23
N SER A 181 -11.07 -2.79 -10.72
CA SER A 181 -10.81 -4.22 -10.85
C SER A 181 -11.95 -5.10 -10.28
N ALA A 182 -12.75 -4.56 -9.34
CA ALA A 182 -13.92 -5.22 -8.78
C ALA A 182 -15.18 -5.13 -9.65
N ALA A 183 -15.14 -4.46 -10.81
CA ALA A 183 -16.22 -4.46 -11.79
C ALA A 183 -16.38 -5.85 -12.44
N THR A 184 -17.53 -6.08 -13.06
CA THR A 184 -17.85 -7.38 -13.68
C THR A 184 -16.87 -7.75 -14.81
N ASP A 185 -16.51 -6.78 -15.66
CA ASP A 185 -15.49 -6.96 -16.69
C ASP A 185 -14.52 -5.77 -16.72
N PRO A 186 -13.53 -5.75 -15.81
CA PRO A 186 -12.64 -4.61 -15.65
C PRO A 186 -11.72 -4.40 -16.86
N ARG A 187 -11.42 -5.46 -17.63
CA ARG A 187 -10.62 -5.33 -18.87
C ARG A 187 -11.38 -4.64 -19.99
N ALA A 188 -12.66 -5.00 -20.16
CA ALA A 188 -13.50 -4.33 -21.13
C ALA A 188 -13.76 -2.87 -20.73
N GLU A 189 -13.93 -2.60 -19.43
CA GLU A 189 -14.08 -1.24 -18.90
C GLU A 189 -12.82 -0.40 -19.16
N GLN A 190 -11.63 -0.90 -18.84
CA GLN A 190 -10.37 -0.23 -19.14
C GLN A 190 -10.22 0.05 -20.64
N ALA A 191 -10.57 -0.90 -21.50
CA ALA A 191 -10.53 -0.71 -22.96
C ALA A 191 -11.49 0.40 -23.43
N ALA A 192 -12.70 0.45 -22.88
CA ALA A 192 -13.67 1.50 -23.18
C ALA A 192 -13.18 2.89 -22.72
N LEU A 193 -12.59 2.99 -21.53
CA LEU A 193 -12.00 4.24 -21.02
C LEU A 193 -10.85 4.72 -21.93
N ARG A 194 -9.96 3.81 -22.33
CA ARG A 194 -8.85 4.13 -23.26
C ARG A 194 -9.33 4.58 -24.64
N ALA A 195 -10.46 4.05 -25.08
CA ALA A 195 -11.10 4.44 -26.33
C ALA A 195 -11.92 5.75 -26.23
N GLY A 196 -12.07 6.31 -25.01
CA GLY A 196 -12.92 7.47 -24.78
C GLY A 196 -14.43 7.16 -24.80
N ASP A 197 -14.81 5.87 -24.79
CA ASP A 197 -16.22 5.44 -24.79
C ASP A 197 -16.76 5.39 -23.36
N LEU A 198 -17.00 6.58 -22.79
CA LEU A 198 -17.52 6.74 -21.43
C LEU A 198 -18.91 6.09 -21.22
N PRO A 199 -19.87 6.15 -22.18
CA PRO A 199 -21.14 5.44 -22.05
C PRO A 199 -20.94 3.92 -21.91
N ARG A 200 -20.06 3.33 -22.69
CA ARG A 200 -19.75 1.91 -22.60
C ARG A 200 -19.05 1.55 -21.29
N ALA A 201 -18.06 2.35 -20.86
CA ALA A 201 -17.39 2.16 -19.58
C ALA A 201 -18.40 2.19 -18.42
N LYS A 202 -19.34 3.13 -18.41
CA LYS A 202 -20.40 3.23 -17.40
C LYS A 202 -21.30 1.97 -17.38
N GLN A 203 -21.66 1.42 -18.52
CA GLN A 203 -22.43 0.18 -18.59
C GLN A 203 -21.65 -1.00 -18.00
N LEU A 204 -20.36 -1.08 -18.25
CA LEU A 204 -19.48 -2.15 -17.75
C LEU A 204 -19.23 -2.05 -16.24
N ALA A 205 -19.29 -0.83 -15.68
CA ALA A 205 -19.22 -0.58 -14.24
C ALA A 205 -20.55 -0.83 -13.50
N ALA A 206 -21.63 -1.20 -14.18
CA ALA A 206 -22.93 -1.44 -13.54
C ALA A 206 -22.81 -2.52 -12.45
N GLY A 207 -23.27 -2.20 -11.23
CA GLY A 207 -23.16 -3.08 -10.08
C GLY A 207 -21.78 -3.11 -9.42
N TRP A 208 -20.91 -2.18 -9.75
CA TRP A 208 -19.61 -2.03 -9.08
C TRP A 208 -19.78 -1.84 -7.56
N PRO A 209 -19.04 -2.61 -6.71
CA PRO A 209 -19.25 -2.62 -5.26
C PRO A 209 -19.05 -1.28 -4.57
N TYR A 210 -18.21 -0.40 -5.14
CA TYR A 210 -17.90 0.92 -4.56
C TYR A 210 -18.74 2.06 -5.14
N GLN A 211 -19.83 1.75 -5.84
CA GLN A 211 -20.77 2.77 -6.31
C GLN A 211 -21.35 3.56 -5.14
N GLY A 212 -21.33 4.89 -5.22
CA GLY A 212 -21.80 5.79 -4.18
C GLY A 212 -20.86 5.91 -2.97
N TYR A 213 -19.68 5.30 -3.00
CA TYR A 213 -18.65 5.55 -1.99
C TYR A 213 -18.03 6.93 -2.19
N ARG A 214 -17.90 7.68 -1.10
CA ARG A 214 -17.14 8.93 -1.09
C ARG A 214 -15.66 8.61 -1.00
N MET A 215 -14.89 9.09 -1.98
CA MET A 215 -13.47 8.83 -2.07
C MET A 215 -12.71 10.00 -2.71
N THR A 216 -11.41 10.02 -2.54
CA THR A 216 -10.51 10.92 -3.27
C THR A 216 -9.49 10.11 -4.07
N ILE A 217 -8.90 10.75 -5.05
CA ILE A 217 -7.90 10.21 -5.97
C ILE A 217 -7.10 11.39 -6.51
N PHE A 218 -5.95 11.14 -7.14
CA PHE A 218 -5.22 12.14 -7.91
C PHE A 218 -6.18 12.90 -8.82
N SER A 219 -6.30 14.22 -8.60
CA SER A 219 -7.37 15.03 -9.21
C SER A 219 -7.13 15.25 -10.70
N ASN A 220 -8.18 15.63 -11.43
CA ASN A 220 -8.04 15.99 -12.84
C ASN A 220 -7.09 17.18 -13.03
N ASP A 221 -7.09 18.15 -12.11
CA ASP A 221 -6.20 19.32 -12.17
C ASP A 221 -4.73 18.91 -11.94
N GLU A 222 -4.46 17.98 -11.01
CA GLU A 222 -3.13 17.41 -10.81
C GLU A 222 -2.69 16.60 -12.04
N GLU A 223 -3.58 15.80 -12.64
CA GLU A 223 -3.29 15.01 -13.83
C GLU A 223 -2.96 15.89 -15.04
N GLU A 224 -3.71 16.99 -15.23
CA GLU A 224 -3.43 17.97 -16.30
C GLU A 224 -2.08 18.67 -16.10
N GLN A 225 -1.72 18.99 -14.84
CA GLN A 225 -0.40 19.56 -14.54
C GLN A 225 0.71 18.54 -14.77
N ALA A 226 0.50 17.27 -14.38
CA ALA A 226 1.44 16.18 -14.66
C ALA A 226 1.61 15.94 -16.16
N ALA A 227 0.51 15.97 -16.93
CA ALA A 227 0.54 15.85 -18.39
C ALA A 227 1.39 16.93 -19.05
N ARG A 228 1.29 18.17 -18.59
CA ARG A 228 2.07 19.30 -19.12
C ARG A 228 3.54 19.27 -18.69
N ASN A 229 3.81 19.02 -17.41
CA ASN A 229 5.11 19.30 -16.81
C ASN A 229 5.98 18.05 -16.65
N VAL A 230 5.37 16.85 -16.66
CA VAL A 230 6.04 15.58 -16.35
C VAL A 230 5.95 14.60 -17.53
N PHE A 231 4.75 14.29 -17.98
CA PHE A 231 4.55 13.29 -19.03
C PHE A 231 4.82 13.87 -20.43
N HIS A 232 4.66 15.20 -20.61
CA HIS A 232 4.70 15.89 -21.89
C HIS A 232 3.77 15.26 -22.94
N ALA A 233 2.67 14.69 -22.46
CA ALA A 233 1.59 14.08 -23.22
C ALA A 233 0.38 13.86 -22.31
N GLU A 234 -0.81 13.73 -22.90
CA GLU A 234 -2.02 13.44 -22.16
C GLU A 234 -2.12 11.95 -21.82
N PRO A 235 -2.66 11.60 -20.62
CA PRO A 235 -3.04 10.24 -20.30
C PRO A 235 -4.18 9.77 -21.22
N GLN A 236 -4.33 8.47 -21.38
CA GLN A 236 -5.41 7.91 -22.22
C GLN A 236 -6.80 8.20 -21.65
N PHE A 237 -6.91 8.35 -20.34
CA PHE A 237 -8.11 8.77 -19.61
C PHE A 237 -7.71 9.41 -18.27
N LEU A 238 -8.62 10.19 -17.68
CA LEU A 238 -8.42 10.80 -16.36
C LEU A 238 -8.94 9.86 -15.28
N PRO A 239 -8.13 9.48 -14.26
CA PRO A 239 -8.51 8.48 -13.27
C PRO A 239 -9.69 8.92 -12.39
N ALA A 240 -9.75 10.19 -11.98
CA ALA A 240 -10.88 10.71 -11.21
C ALA A 240 -12.19 10.68 -12.01
N GLN A 241 -12.13 11.03 -13.30
CA GLN A 241 -13.29 10.95 -14.19
C GLN A 241 -13.75 9.51 -14.41
N ALA A 242 -12.81 8.55 -14.51
CA ALA A 242 -13.15 7.14 -14.67
C ALA A 242 -13.92 6.60 -13.45
N LEU A 243 -13.46 6.88 -12.22
CA LEU A 243 -14.18 6.49 -10.99
C LEU A 243 -15.54 7.18 -10.87
N GLN A 244 -15.62 8.47 -11.19
CA GLN A 244 -16.89 9.19 -11.21
C GLN A 244 -17.87 8.61 -12.22
N ASN A 245 -17.38 8.22 -13.42
CA ASN A 245 -18.18 7.56 -14.43
C ASN A 245 -18.72 6.20 -13.98
N ALA A 246 -17.94 5.45 -13.18
CA ALA A 246 -18.37 4.20 -12.55
C ALA A 246 -19.38 4.39 -11.40
N GLY A 247 -19.59 5.62 -10.96
CA GLY A 247 -20.55 5.98 -9.91
C GLY A 247 -19.94 6.26 -8.54
N GLY A 248 -18.62 6.44 -8.44
CA GLY A 248 -17.96 6.94 -7.23
C GLY A 248 -18.30 8.40 -6.95
N ASP A 249 -18.47 8.76 -5.67
CA ASP A 249 -18.60 10.15 -5.20
C ASP A 249 -17.21 10.75 -4.97
N ILE A 250 -16.65 11.35 -6.04
CA ILE A 250 -15.28 11.85 -6.03
C ILE A 250 -15.21 13.26 -5.45
N SER A 251 -14.43 13.41 -4.38
CA SER A 251 -14.18 14.70 -3.71
C SER A 251 -12.70 14.99 -3.70
N THR A 252 -12.28 16.10 -4.30
CA THR A 252 -10.89 16.55 -4.35
C THR A 252 -10.75 17.96 -3.81
N VAL A 253 -9.54 18.30 -3.33
CA VAL A 253 -9.14 19.66 -2.97
C VAL A 253 -8.21 20.24 -4.04
N ALA A 254 -7.77 21.49 -3.86
CA ALA A 254 -6.81 22.12 -4.76
C ALA A 254 -5.59 21.22 -4.99
N ALA A 255 -5.05 21.25 -6.21
CA ALA A 255 -3.91 20.45 -6.61
C ALA A 255 -2.75 20.57 -5.61
N TRP A 256 -2.10 19.44 -5.31
CA TRP A 256 -0.95 19.30 -4.41
C TRP A 256 -1.24 19.61 -2.93
N HIS A 257 -2.49 19.88 -2.55
CA HIS A 257 -2.88 19.96 -1.14
C HIS A 257 -3.24 18.56 -0.63
N PRO A 258 -2.83 18.20 0.59
CA PRO A 258 -3.16 16.90 1.15
C PRO A 258 -4.66 16.78 1.43
N GLN A 259 -5.24 15.66 1.04
CA GLN A 259 -6.59 15.25 1.42
C GLN A 259 -6.62 13.75 1.68
N ALA A 260 -7.26 13.35 2.77
CA ALA A 260 -7.58 11.97 3.05
C ALA A 260 -9.06 11.85 3.43
N LEU A 261 -9.73 10.83 2.91
CA LEU A 261 -11.15 10.56 3.16
C LEU A 261 -11.32 9.12 3.63
N GLN A 262 -12.27 8.93 4.54
CA GLN A 262 -12.76 7.62 4.93
C GLN A 262 -14.26 7.55 4.65
N ASP A 263 -14.69 6.48 3.99
CA ASP A 263 -16.09 6.08 3.87
C ASP A 263 -16.21 4.59 4.12
N ARG A 264 -16.88 4.22 5.21
CA ARG A 264 -17.00 2.82 5.65
C ARG A 264 -15.62 2.19 5.87
N GLU A 265 -15.29 1.07 5.19
CA GLU A 265 -14.00 0.38 5.25
C GLU A 265 -12.93 1.00 4.36
N LEU A 266 -13.32 1.89 3.42
CA LEU A 266 -12.43 2.50 2.44
C LEU A 266 -11.77 3.77 2.98
N VAL A 267 -10.45 3.86 2.88
CA VAL A 267 -9.66 5.07 3.16
C VAL A 267 -8.85 5.42 1.92
N THR A 268 -8.98 6.65 1.44
CA THR A 268 -8.27 7.14 0.25
C THR A 268 -7.51 8.42 0.54
N GLY A 269 -6.35 8.59 -0.10
CA GLY A 269 -5.55 9.82 -0.10
C GLY A 269 -5.42 10.38 -1.52
N GLN A 270 -5.45 11.71 -1.69
CA GLN A 270 -5.52 12.35 -3.01
C GLN A 270 -4.20 12.28 -3.78
N ASN A 271 -3.08 12.51 -3.13
CA ASN A 271 -1.78 12.76 -3.78
C ASN A 271 -0.62 12.36 -2.86
N PRO A 272 0.64 12.47 -3.31
CA PRO A 272 1.81 12.10 -2.51
C PRO A 272 1.93 12.79 -1.14
N PHE A 273 1.32 13.96 -0.98
CA PHE A 273 1.36 14.72 0.28
C PHE A 273 0.26 14.28 1.28
N SER A 274 -0.60 13.35 0.89
CA SER A 274 -1.71 12.86 1.70
C SER A 274 -1.35 11.67 2.59
N ASP A 275 -0.14 11.12 2.48
CA ASP A 275 0.30 9.88 3.12
C ASP A 275 0.13 9.90 4.65
N SER A 276 0.60 10.95 5.33
CA SER A 276 0.51 11.06 6.79
C SER A 276 -0.94 11.20 7.26
N ALA A 277 -1.74 12.11 6.67
CA ALA A 277 -3.13 12.31 7.03
C ALA A 277 -3.98 11.06 6.78
N MET A 278 -3.72 10.36 5.67
CA MET A 278 -4.37 9.10 5.35
C MET A 278 -4.04 8.03 6.40
N MET A 279 -2.77 7.90 6.81
CA MET A 279 -2.37 6.91 7.80
C MET A 279 -2.93 7.18 9.19
N ASP A 280 -3.19 8.43 9.56
CA ASP A 280 -3.86 8.76 10.83
C ASP A 280 -5.29 8.20 10.82
N LEU A 281 -6.05 8.37 9.73
CA LEU A 281 -7.38 7.77 9.56
C LEU A 281 -7.32 6.23 9.57
N VAL A 282 -6.37 5.64 8.85
CA VAL A 282 -6.20 4.19 8.74
C VAL A 282 -5.97 3.56 10.10
N LEU A 283 -4.98 4.05 10.86
CA LEU A 283 -4.64 3.45 12.15
C LEU A 283 -5.78 3.64 13.16
N SER A 284 -6.44 4.80 13.17
CA SER A 284 -7.63 5.04 13.99
C SER A 284 -8.77 4.07 13.65
N ALA A 285 -9.06 3.87 12.35
CA ALA A 285 -10.11 2.95 11.89
C ALA A 285 -9.80 1.48 12.23
N MET A 286 -8.53 1.09 12.15
CA MET A 286 -8.10 -0.27 12.50
C MET A 286 -8.11 -0.53 14.01
N GLU A 287 -7.85 0.49 14.84
CA GLU A 287 -7.98 0.39 16.30
C GLU A 287 -9.42 0.28 16.74
N ALA A 288 -10.34 1.01 16.12
CA ALA A 288 -11.76 0.98 16.44
C ALA A 288 -12.45 -0.37 16.12
N LYS A 289 -11.85 -1.21 15.27
CA LYS A 289 -12.36 -2.55 14.87
C LYS A 289 -11.84 -3.69 15.77
N ARG A 290 -11.01 -3.41 16.76
CA ARG A 290 -10.45 -4.38 17.72
C ARG A 290 -11.28 -4.49 18.98
#